data_16abb567f01e5e562847323ecd60e245
#
_entry.id   16abb567f01e5e562847323ecd60e245
#
_cell.length_a   1.000
_cell.length_b   1.000
_cell.length_c   1.000
_cell.angle_alpha   90.00
_cell.angle_beta   90.00
_cell.angle_gamma   90.00
#
_symmetry.space_group_name_H-M   'P 1'
#
loop_
_entity.id
_entity.type
_entity.pdbx_description
1 polymer ?
#
loop_
_entity_poly.entity_id
_entity_poly.type
_entity_poly.pdbx_seq_one_letter_code
_entity_poly.pdbx_strand_id
1 'polypeptide(L)'
;MSGLKGYIKPYWKFVILGPLFMLFEVFFDLLQPRLAAYIVNNGVVERDFNVIEYTGILMVLVALLSLIAGVGCNIFASRASQNIGGDIREALYKKVQTFSFQDIDKFKSGSLITRMTNDVVQVQTLVQVALQGLVRAPCLLIGSVIMALLMNLRLGLILLGTLVVLIGVLIVLMRFSYPLFSKVQQKLDMVNTRIQENLAGIRVVKAFVRSGYETKRFHNVNRGYTQSSIKASRFIALNAPIMTLIMNVCLVGILLYSGPLVWRDSVKVGDLVAFINYVAQALSSLIMVSGRLMDVSRANVSAQRIQDVLSTEPSIVDAKSEGKSALLGEHISFKHVNFSYNNSKTAEDSILRDINFEASRGETVAIIGSTGAGKSTLVQLIPRLYDVTSGSVVIDGRDIRNIPLAELRHNIGMVLQDSFLFTGSIRDNISLGKVDAKEEDIIEVAKIAQVHDFISKLPHGYDTKVGQKGVNLSGGQKQRISIARTLLIKPSILIMDDSTSALDSETERKLRNALKGLIKDNITFIIAQRISSCIDAEKILVMDEGTIVGSGTHQELLENCTVYQDIYRSQFGEREVSYEHK
;
A
#
# COMPACT_ATOMS: atom_id res chain seq x y z
N MET A 1 3.81 15.23 -9.23
CA MET A 1 4.86 15.75 -8.31
C MET A 1 4.54 17.09 -7.62
N SER A 2 3.68 17.94 -8.17
CA SER A 2 3.31 19.23 -7.51
C SER A 2 2.76 19.05 -6.09
N GLY A 3 1.93 18.06 -5.85
CA GLY A 3 1.32 17.80 -4.53
C GLY A 3 2.28 17.29 -3.45
N LEU A 4 3.41 16.70 -3.82
CA LEU A 4 4.40 16.20 -2.85
C LEU A 4 5.45 17.26 -2.46
N LYS A 5 5.46 18.44 -3.09
CA LYS A 5 6.39 19.52 -2.77
C LYS A 5 6.26 20.00 -1.32
N GLY A 6 5.07 19.90 -0.73
CA GLY A 6 4.84 20.24 0.68
C GLY A 6 5.70 19.46 1.66
N TYR A 7 5.97 18.19 1.36
CA TYR A 7 6.79 17.31 2.21
C TYR A 7 8.30 17.56 2.06
N ILE A 8 8.73 18.25 1.00
CA ILE A 8 10.13 18.62 0.79
C ILE A 8 10.48 19.88 1.59
N LYS A 9 9.51 20.79 1.74
CA LYS A 9 9.71 22.12 2.36
C LYS A 9 10.30 22.10 3.78
N PRO A 10 9.90 21.20 4.70
CA PRO A 10 10.50 21.16 6.04
C PRO A 10 12.00 20.83 6.03
N TYR A 11 12.46 20.08 5.02
CA TYR A 11 13.83 19.57 4.90
C TYR A 11 14.71 20.39 3.95
N TRP A 12 14.34 21.63 3.63
CA TRP A 12 15.04 22.50 2.67
C TRP A 12 16.54 22.63 2.94
N LYS A 13 16.96 22.65 4.23
CA LYS A 13 18.37 22.71 4.62
C LYS A 13 19.16 21.52 4.07
N PHE A 14 18.64 20.32 4.24
CA PHE A 14 19.28 19.09 3.75
C PHE A 14 19.21 18.99 2.22
N VAL A 15 18.13 19.47 1.62
CA VAL A 15 17.92 19.50 0.16
C VAL A 15 18.88 20.47 -0.51
N ILE A 16 19.34 21.53 0.16
CA ILE A 16 20.35 22.46 -0.37
C ILE A 16 21.76 22.00 -0.01
N LEU A 17 22.00 21.58 1.24
CA LEU A 17 23.35 21.16 1.68
C LEU A 17 23.83 19.92 0.92
N GLY A 18 22.96 18.95 0.62
CA GLY A 18 23.35 17.77 -0.16
C GLY A 18 24.00 18.12 -1.49
N PRO A 19 23.28 18.83 -2.41
CA PRO A 19 23.86 19.30 -3.68
C PRO A 19 25.09 20.22 -3.51
N LEU A 20 25.13 21.07 -2.47
CA LEU A 20 26.28 21.93 -2.21
C LEU A 20 27.55 21.10 -1.92
N PHE A 21 27.44 20.10 -1.04
CA PHE A 21 28.54 19.18 -0.78
C PHE A 21 28.93 18.37 -2.03
N MET A 22 27.96 18.00 -2.87
CA MET A 22 28.21 17.34 -4.15
C MET A 22 29.01 18.24 -5.10
N LEU A 23 28.69 19.53 -5.16
CA LEU A 23 29.45 20.48 -5.97
C LEU A 23 30.91 20.61 -5.50
N PHE A 24 31.15 20.61 -4.17
CA PHE A 24 32.51 20.59 -3.63
C PHE A 24 33.25 19.30 -3.99
N GLU A 25 32.59 18.12 -3.87
CA GLU A 25 33.16 16.85 -4.29
C GLU A 25 33.59 16.90 -5.77
N VAL A 26 32.69 17.33 -6.66
CA VAL A 26 32.95 17.48 -8.10
C VAL A 26 34.10 18.45 -8.36
N PHE A 27 34.13 19.56 -7.65
CA PHE A 27 35.22 20.55 -7.78
C PHE A 27 36.58 19.94 -7.42
N PHE A 28 36.69 19.21 -6.33
CA PHE A 28 37.90 18.52 -5.92
C PHE A 28 38.26 17.38 -6.89
N ASP A 29 37.30 16.64 -7.40
CA ASP A 29 37.52 15.59 -8.41
C ASP A 29 38.08 16.18 -9.71
N LEU A 30 37.64 17.38 -10.11
CA LEU A 30 38.16 18.09 -11.30
C LEU A 30 39.54 18.70 -11.10
N LEU A 31 39.96 18.97 -9.86
CA LEU A 31 41.31 19.46 -9.57
C LEU A 31 42.36 18.35 -9.66
N GLN A 32 42.01 17.09 -9.38
CA GLN A 32 42.97 15.97 -9.36
C GLN A 32 43.77 15.82 -10.68
N PRO A 33 43.14 15.79 -11.88
CA PRO A 33 43.90 15.68 -13.12
C PRO A 33 44.84 16.87 -13.36
N ARG A 34 44.45 18.07 -12.94
CA ARG A 34 45.27 19.27 -13.07
C ARG A 34 46.53 19.23 -12.20
N LEU A 35 46.37 18.76 -10.94
CA LEU A 35 47.50 18.56 -10.04
C LEU A 35 48.45 17.47 -10.58
N ALA A 36 47.88 16.39 -11.13
CA ALA A 36 48.67 15.34 -11.78
C ALA A 36 49.47 15.89 -12.97
N ALA A 37 48.87 16.75 -13.81
CA ALA A 37 49.58 17.43 -14.88
C ALA A 37 50.71 18.30 -14.35
N TYR A 38 50.51 19.01 -13.25
CA TYR A 38 51.53 19.85 -12.64
C TYR A 38 52.73 19.05 -12.13
N ILE A 39 52.48 17.88 -11.49
CA ILE A 39 53.55 16.95 -11.07
C ILE A 39 54.37 16.48 -12.26
N VAL A 40 53.69 16.06 -13.34
CA VAL A 40 54.39 15.58 -14.54
C VAL A 40 55.21 16.68 -15.18
N ASN A 41 54.65 17.87 -15.37
CA ASN A 41 55.31 18.97 -16.08
C ASN A 41 56.48 19.57 -15.30
N ASN A 42 56.26 19.85 -14.01
CA ASN A 42 57.24 20.65 -13.23
C ASN A 42 58.04 19.79 -12.24
N GLY A 43 57.61 18.57 -11.98
CA GLY A 43 58.34 17.65 -11.10
C GLY A 43 59.13 16.60 -11.90
N VAL A 44 58.42 15.81 -12.74
CA VAL A 44 59.05 14.68 -13.44
C VAL A 44 59.95 15.18 -14.60
N VAL A 45 59.42 16.07 -15.43
CA VAL A 45 60.15 16.58 -16.62
C VAL A 45 61.32 17.45 -16.19
N GLU A 46 61.15 18.33 -15.20
CA GLU A 46 62.17 19.22 -14.66
C GLU A 46 63.07 18.53 -13.60
N ARG A 47 62.78 17.28 -13.23
CA ARG A 47 63.49 16.46 -12.22
C ARG A 47 63.56 17.12 -10.84
N ASP A 48 62.54 17.90 -10.46
CA ASP A 48 62.43 18.53 -9.15
C ASP A 48 61.60 17.66 -8.20
N PHE A 49 62.29 16.97 -7.29
CA PHE A 49 61.66 16.08 -6.32
C PHE A 49 60.79 16.82 -5.31
N ASN A 50 61.15 18.06 -4.92
CA ASN A 50 60.38 18.86 -3.96
C ASN A 50 59.00 19.20 -4.51
N VAL A 51 58.90 19.48 -5.81
CA VAL A 51 57.61 19.73 -6.47
C VAL A 51 56.75 18.47 -6.48
N ILE A 52 57.33 17.29 -6.70
CA ILE A 52 56.61 16.03 -6.67
C ILE A 52 56.07 15.77 -5.26
N GLU A 53 56.90 15.93 -4.21
CA GLU A 53 56.51 15.70 -2.80
C GLU A 53 55.42 16.67 -2.38
N TYR A 54 55.62 17.97 -2.55
CA TYR A 54 54.63 18.98 -2.14
C TYR A 54 53.28 18.81 -2.87
N THR A 55 53.32 18.64 -4.19
CA THR A 55 52.07 18.50 -4.96
C THR A 55 51.42 17.13 -4.69
N GLY A 56 52.21 16.08 -4.44
CA GLY A 56 51.69 14.78 -4.02
C GLY A 56 50.90 14.87 -2.69
N ILE A 57 51.48 15.56 -1.70
CA ILE A 57 50.76 15.82 -0.42
C ILE A 57 49.50 16.64 -0.67
N LEU A 58 49.54 17.65 -1.54
CA LEU A 58 48.36 18.45 -1.91
C LEU A 58 47.29 17.60 -2.59
N MET A 59 47.64 16.66 -3.47
CA MET A 59 46.70 15.73 -4.09
C MET A 59 46.01 14.83 -3.05
N VAL A 60 46.77 14.33 -2.06
CA VAL A 60 46.18 13.55 -0.97
C VAL A 60 45.22 14.40 -0.15
N LEU A 61 45.56 15.65 0.17
CA LEU A 61 44.70 16.56 0.89
C LEU A 61 43.40 16.85 0.12
N VAL A 62 43.50 17.13 -1.19
CA VAL A 62 42.33 17.35 -2.07
C VAL A 62 41.46 16.10 -2.16
N ALA A 63 42.08 14.90 -2.20
CA ALA A 63 41.31 13.64 -2.15
C ALA A 63 40.58 13.45 -0.82
N LEU A 64 41.21 13.80 0.30
CA LEU A 64 40.54 13.78 1.62
C LEU A 64 39.38 14.79 1.70
N LEU A 65 39.53 15.97 1.15
CA LEU A 65 38.46 16.97 1.06
C LEU A 65 37.31 16.48 0.17
N SER A 66 37.61 15.84 -0.96
CA SER A 66 36.60 15.21 -1.82
C SER A 66 35.84 14.10 -1.07
N LEU A 67 36.55 13.25 -0.31
CA LEU A 67 35.94 12.23 0.54
C LEU A 67 34.99 12.83 1.57
N ILE A 68 35.43 13.86 2.29
CA ILE A 68 34.60 14.55 3.31
C ILE A 68 33.35 15.16 2.64
N ALA A 69 33.51 15.78 1.49
CA ALA A 69 32.41 16.36 0.73
C ALA A 69 31.43 15.26 0.27
N GLY A 70 31.92 14.14 -0.27
CA GLY A 70 31.10 13.01 -0.69
C GLY A 70 30.33 12.36 0.45
N VAL A 71 30.98 12.14 1.59
CA VAL A 71 30.32 11.62 2.82
C VAL A 71 29.25 12.60 3.31
N GLY A 72 29.57 13.93 3.34
CA GLY A 72 28.62 14.97 3.70
C GLY A 72 27.38 14.97 2.81
N CYS A 73 27.57 14.92 1.49
CA CYS A 73 26.47 14.80 0.54
C CYS A 73 25.59 13.57 0.79
N ASN A 74 26.22 12.40 0.99
CA ASN A 74 25.49 11.16 1.27
C ASN A 74 24.66 11.25 2.54
N ILE A 75 25.19 11.82 3.64
CA ILE A 75 24.48 12.00 4.90
C ILE A 75 23.27 12.93 4.72
N PHE A 76 23.45 14.09 4.11
CA PHE A 76 22.37 15.07 3.94
C PHE A 76 21.29 14.56 2.96
N ALA A 77 21.68 13.98 1.84
CA ALA A 77 20.74 13.42 0.87
C ALA A 77 19.96 12.23 1.45
N SER A 78 20.62 11.34 2.20
CA SER A 78 19.97 10.22 2.86
C SER A 78 18.97 10.69 3.93
N ARG A 79 19.38 11.63 4.80
CA ARG A 79 18.47 12.21 5.80
C ARG A 79 17.26 12.89 5.16
N ALA A 80 17.45 13.68 4.11
CA ALA A 80 16.34 14.30 3.37
C ALA A 80 15.39 13.24 2.82
N SER A 81 15.91 12.24 2.11
CA SER A 81 15.08 11.23 1.44
C SER A 81 14.32 10.36 2.44
N GLN A 82 14.96 9.92 3.55
CA GLN A 82 14.31 9.08 4.56
C GLN A 82 13.23 9.83 5.33
N ASN A 83 13.48 11.06 5.73
CA ASN A 83 12.50 11.87 6.47
C ASN A 83 11.30 12.21 5.58
N ILE A 84 11.52 12.66 4.33
CA ILE A 84 10.45 12.92 3.37
C ILE A 84 9.59 11.67 3.16
N GLY A 85 10.23 10.49 3.02
CA GLY A 85 9.50 9.25 2.88
C GLY A 85 8.75 8.83 4.15
N GLY A 86 9.29 9.14 5.32
CA GLY A 86 8.62 8.95 6.62
C GLY A 86 7.33 9.76 6.70
N ASP A 87 7.41 11.06 6.42
CA ASP A 87 6.26 11.97 6.46
C ASP A 87 5.18 11.59 5.44
N ILE A 88 5.58 11.19 4.22
CA ILE A 88 4.63 10.71 3.19
C ILE A 88 3.92 9.45 3.68
N ARG A 89 4.65 8.51 4.31
CA ARG A 89 4.07 7.26 4.83
C ARG A 89 3.09 7.53 5.96
N GLU A 90 3.44 8.43 6.88
CA GLU A 90 2.57 8.85 7.97
C GLU A 90 1.30 9.55 7.44
N ALA A 91 1.45 10.45 6.46
CA ALA A 91 0.33 11.13 5.84
C ALA A 91 -0.61 10.15 5.11
N LEU A 92 -0.06 9.18 4.37
CA LEU A 92 -0.83 8.12 3.73
C LEU A 92 -1.59 7.28 4.76
N TYR A 93 -0.92 6.90 5.85
CA TYR A 93 -1.55 6.12 6.91
C TYR A 93 -2.72 6.89 7.55
N LYS A 94 -2.49 8.15 7.95
CA LYS A 94 -3.53 9.03 8.48
C LYS A 94 -4.69 9.18 7.50
N LYS A 95 -4.40 9.36 6.20
CA LYS A 95 -5.42 9.52 5.17
C LYS A 95 -6.27 8.25 5.00
N VAL A 96 -5.65 7.07 4.98
CA VAL A 96 -6.37 5.78 4.87
C VAL A 96 -7.27 5.53 6.09
N GLN A 97 -6.88 6.01 7.29
CA GLN A 97 -7.75 5.91 8.47
C GLN A 97 -9.03 6.76 8.35
N THR A 98 -9.05 7.78 7.49
CA THR A 98 -10.27 8.58 7.22
C THR A 98 -11.17 8.01 6.13
N PHE A 99 -10.73 6.96 5.42
CA PHE A 99 -11.47 6.36 4.33
C PHE A 99 -12.69 5.57 4.82
N SER A 100 -13.76 5.63 4.05
CA SER A 100 -14.90 4.72 4.19
C SER A 100 -14.56 3.32 3.64
N PHE A 101 -15.42 2.34 3.91
CA PHE A 101 -15.29 1.02 3.30
C PHE A 101 -15.35 1.09 1.78
N GLN A 102 -16.21 1.94 1.22
CA GLN A 102 -16.30 2.16 -0.23
C GLN A 102 -14.98 2.65 -0.83
N ASP A 103 -14.27 3.56 -0.14
CA ASP A 103 -12.97 4.05 -0.58
C ASP A 103 -11.91 2.95 -0.54
N ILE A 104 -11.93 2.12 0.54
CA ILE A 104 -11.00 0.99 0.70
C ILE A 104 -11.24 -0.05 -0.40
N ASP A 105 -12.49 -0.36 -0.72
CA ASP A 105 -12.85 -1.31 -1.79
C ASP A 105 -12.38 -0.81 -3.16
N LYS A 106 -12.53 0.49 -3.44
CA LYS A 106 -12.05 1.13 -4.68
C LYS A 106 -10.54 0.96 -4.87
N PHE A 107 -9.75 1.18 -3.82
CA PHE A 107 -8.29 1.08 -3.90
C PHE A 107 -7.78 -0.34 -3.73
N LYS A 108 -8.51 -1.23 -3.08
CA LYS A 108 -8.11 -2.57 -2.62
C LYS A 108 -6.97 -2.53 -1.60
N SER A 109 -7.08 -3.22 -0.49
CA SER A 109 -6.12 -3.19 0.63
C SER A 109 -4.67 -3.51 0.21
N GLY A 110 -4.46 -4.49 -0.70
CA GLY A 110 -3.14 -4.82 -1.21
C GLY A 110 -2.47 -3.68 -2.00
N SER A 111 -3.26 -2.89 -2.74
CA SER A 111 -2.75 -1.71 -3.46
C SER A 111 -2.36 -0.60 -2.50
N LEU A 112 -3.14 -0.36 -1.43
CA LEU A 112 -2.82 0.62 -0.40
C LEU A 112 -1.51 0.26 0.32
N ILE A 113 -1.32 -1.01 0.67
CA ILE A 113 -0.06 -1.49 1.25
C ILE A 113 1.11 -1.22 0.31
N THR A 114 0.99 -1.54 -0.98
CA THR A 114 2.04 -1.29 -1.98
C THR A 114 2.38 0.20 -2.09
N ARG A 115 1.36 1.10 -2.03
CA ARG A 115 1.56 2.55 -2.08
C ARG A 115 2.29 3.07 -0.84
N MET A 116 1.99 2.55 0.36
CA MET A 116 2.65 2.92 1.61
C MET A 116 4.08 2.37 1.73
N THR A 117 4.38 1.27 1.06
CA THR A 117 5.70 0.61 1.11
C THR A 117 6.52 0.92 -0.13
N ASN A 118 6.31 0.19 -1.22
CA ASN A 118 7.15 0.25 -2.41
C ASN A 118 7.10 1.61 -3.13
N ASP A 119 5.90 2.20 -3.28
CA ASP A 119 5.78 3.48 -3.99
C ASP A 119 6.46 4.62 -3.21
N VAL A 120 6.36 4.63 -1.87
CA VAL A 120 7.11 5.60 -1.04
C VAL A 120 8.62 5.40 -1.20
N VAL A 121 9.12 4.15 -1.22
CA VAL A 121 10.55 3.86 -1.45
C VAL A 121 11.01 4.36 -2.83
N GLN A 122 10.19 4.24 -3.88
CA GLN A 122 10.52 4.81 -5.20
C GLN A 122 10.67 6.34 -5.15
N VAL A 123 9.80 7.02 -4.41
CA VAL A 123 9.90 8.48 -4.20
C VAL A 123 11.14 8.84 -3.39
N GLN A 124 11.45 8.08 -2.31
CA GLN A 124 12.68 8.25 -1.53
C GLN A 124 13.92 8.12 -2.43
N THR A 125 13.97 7.06 -3.24
CA THR A 125 15.06 6.81 -4.18
C THR A 125 15.21 7.97 -5.16
N LEU A 126 14.10 8.51 -5.68
CA LEU A 126 14.15 9.67 -6.57
C LEU A 126 14.74 10.90 -5.88
N VAL A 127 14.31 11.20 -4.65
CA VAL A 127 14.85 12.33 -3.89
C VAL A 127 16.37 12.16 -3.71
N GLN A 128 16.81 10.97 -3.33
CA GLN A 128 18.24 10.69 -3.16
C GLN A 128 19.01 10.83 -4.48
N VAL A 129 18.50 10.24 -5.57
CA VAL A 129 19.08 10.34 -6.91
C VAL A 129 19.11 11.79 -7.39
N ALA A 130 18.08 12.58 -7.11
CA ALA A 130 18.00 13.98 -7.50
C ALA A 130 19.05 14.82 -6.77
N LEU A 131 19.27 14.60 -5.48
CA LEU A 131 20.23 15.35 -4.67
C LEU A 131 21.69 14.95 -4.92
N GLN A 132 21.94 13.74 -5.40
CA GLN A 132 23.28 13.19 -5.66
C GLN A 132 23.54 13.06 -7.16
N GLY A 133 22.94 12.07 -7.81
CA GLY A 133 23.29 11.64 -9.17
C GLY A 133 22.93 12.64 -10.25
N LEU A 134 21.76 13.32 -10.13
CA LEU A 134 21.35 14.35 -11.10
C LEU A 134 22.12 15.67 -10.95
N VAL A 135 22.85 15.86 -9.84
CA VAL A 135 23.77 16.99 -9.68
C VAL A 135 25.18 16.60 -10.12
N ARG A 136 25.70 15.47 -9.61
CA ARG A 136 27.08 15.03 -9.87
C ARG A 136 27.38 14.86 -11.36
N ALA A 137 26.53 14.10 -12.06
CA ALA A 137 26.86 13.71 -13.43
C ALA A 137 26.87 14.88 -14.43
N PRO A 138 25.88 15.81 -14.46
CA PRO A 138 25.98 17.00 -15.31
C PRO A 138 27.13 17.93 -14.91
N CYS A 139 27.40 18.10 -13.61
CA CYS A 139 28.47 18.98 -13.14
C CYS A 139 29.85 18.42 -13.49
N LEU A 140 30.09 17.09 -13.36
CA LEU A 140 31.31 16.44 -13.81
C LEU A 140 31.46 16.54 -15.33
N LEU A 141 30.38 16.31 -16.09
CA LEU A 141 30.41 16.40 -17.54
C LEU A 141 30.79 17.81 -18.00
N ILE A 142 30.06 18.83 -17.54
CA ILE A 142 30.31 20.24 -17.88
C ILE A 142 31.68 20.69 -17.38
N GLY A 143 32.00 20.35 -16.12
CA GLY A 143 33.27 20.69 -15.50
C GLY A 143 34.47 20.08 -16.24
N SER A 144 34.39 18.81 -16.64
CA SER A 144 35.44 18.14 -17.42
C SER A 144 35.66 18.82 -18.79
N VAL A 145 34.58 19.21 -19.47
CA VAL A 145 34.67 19.93 -20.75
C VAL A 145 35.28 21.31 -20.55
N ILE A 146 34.84 22.06 -19.54
CA ILE A 146 35.40 23.39 -19.23
C ILE A 146 36.90 23.28 -18.91
N MET A 147 37.29 22.33 -18.07
CA MET A 147 38.70 22.13 -17.71
C MET A 147 39.54 21.74 -18.93
N ALA A 148 39.02 20.89 -19.81
CA ALA A 148 39.66 20.51 -21.05
C ALA A 148 39.85 21.72 -22.01
N LEU A 149 38.82 22.58 -22.16
CA LEU A 149 38.87 23.79 -22.96
C LEU A 149 39.86 24.84 -22.40
N LEU A 150 39.92 25.00 -21.08
CA LEU A 150 40.86 25.92 -20.41
C LEU A 150 42.33 25.48 -20.55
N MET A 151 42.58 24.17 -20.67
CA MET A 151 43.92 23.65 -20.88
C MET A 151 44.38 23.84 -22.33
N ASN A 152 43.55 23.44 -23.29
CA ASN A 152 43.83 23.61 -24.70
C ASN A 152 42.52 23.67 -25.51
N LEU A 153 42.23 24.82 -26.11
CA LEU A 153 40.99 25.07 -26.84
C LEU A 153 40.77 24.05 -27.98
N ARG A 154 41.83 23.71 -28.73
CA ARG A 154 41.72 22.79 -29.88
C ARG A 154 41.39 21.36 -29.43
N LEU A 155 42.09 20.87 -28.40
CA LEU A 155 41.81 19.54 -27.80
C LEU A 155 40.44 19.50 -27.15
N GLY A 156 40.03 20.57 -26.45
CA GLY A 156 38.71 20.67 -25.84
C GLY A 156 37.57 20.66 -26.88
N LEU A 157 37.76 21.26 -28.05
CA LEU A 157 36.79 21.18 -29.15
C LEU A 157 36.64 19.76 -29.70
N ILE A 158 37.76 18.98 -29.78
CA ILE A 158 37.69 17.57 -30.16
C ILE A 158 36.87 16.77 -29.15
N LEU A 159 37.09 16.99 -27.85
CA LEU A 159 36.28 16.36 -26.79
C LEU A 159 34.81 16.72 -26.93
N LEU A 160 34.49 17.99 -27.15
CA LEU A 160 33.12 18.46 -27.31
C LEU A 160 32.43 17.81 -28.53
N GLY A 161 33.13 17.72 -29.67
CA GLY A 161 32.65 17.00 -30.85
C GLY A 161 32.39 15.52 -30.57
N THR A 162 33.28 14.86 -29.83
CA THR A 162 33.12 13.46 -29.43
C THR A 162 31.93 13.25 -28.51
N LEU A 163 31.68 14.18 -27.57
CA LEU A 163 30.53 14.13 -26.69
C LEU A 163 29.21 14.23 -27.47
N VAL A 164 29.14 15.09 -28.49
CA VAL A 164 27.94 15.17 -29.36
C VAL A 164 27.70 13.84 -30.05
N VAL A 165 28.74 13.18 -30.57
CA VAL A 165 28.64 11.85 -31.17
C VAL A 165 28.17 10.80 -30.13
N LEU A 166 28.77 10.80 -28.93
CA LEU A 166 28.40 9.89 -27.84
C LEU A 166 26.95 10.07 -27.42
N ILE A 167 26.47 11.30 -27.27
CA ILE A 167 25.08 11.61 -26.95
C ILE A 167 24.15 11.10 -28.07
N GLY A 168 24.51 11.33 -29.33
CA GLY A 168 23.74 10.81 -30.47
C GLY A 168 23.65 9.30 -30.48
N VAL A 169 24.74 8.59 -30.25
CA VAL A 169 24.78 7.13 -30.14
C VAL A 169 23.94 6.65 -28.94
N LEU A 170 24.03 7.32 -27.79
CA LEU A 170 23.25 7.00 -26.62
C LEU A 170 21.73 7.11 -26.91
N ILE A 171 21.29 8.20 -27.53
CA ILE A 171 19.88 8.41 -27.90
C ILE A 171 19.39 7.29 -28.81
N VAL A 172 20.19 6.92 -29.82
CA VAL A 172 19.88 5.82 -30.75
C VAL A 172 19.75 4.50 -29.98
N LEU A 173 20.73 4.16 -29.13
CA LEU A 173 20.70 2.94 -28.31
C LEU A 173 19.48 2.90 -27.38
N MET A 174 19.15 4.02 -26.73
CA MET A 174 17.96 4.10 -25.86
C MET A 174 16.66 3.90 -26.66
N ARG A 175 16.56 4.49 -27.85
CA ARG A 175 15.38 4.34 -28.72
C ARG A 175 15.13 2.88 -29.12
N PHE A 176 16.17 2.11 -29.39
CA PHE A 176 16.07 0.69 -29.71
C PHE A 176 15.91 -0.21 -28.47
N SER A 177 16.47 0.19 -27.33
CA SER A 177 16.34 -0.57 -26.07
C SER A 177 14.91 -0.52 -25.50
N TYR A 178 14.23 0.63 -25.60
CA TYR A 178 12.91 0.84 -24.99
C TYR A 178 11.87 -0.21 -25.39
N PRO A 179 11.63 -0.55 -26.67
CA PRO A 179 10.66 -1.58 -27.05
C PRO A 179 11.06 -2.99 -26.60
N LEU A 180 12.36 -3.28 -26.47
CA LEU A 180 12.83 -4.56 -25.95
C LEU A 180 12.49 -4.71 -24.48
N PHE A 181 12.71 -3.67 -23.67
CA PHE A 181 12.33 -3.65 -22.27
C PHE A 181 10.81 -3.74 -22.05
N SER A 182 10.03 -3.03 -22.86
CA SER A 182 8.58 -3.11 -22.82
C SER A 182 8.10 -4.55 -23.03
N LYS A 183 8.69 -5.29 -24.00
CA LYS A 183 8.39 -6.72 -24.22
C LYS A 183 8.81 -7.60 -23.06
N VAL A 184 9.97 -7.33 -22.44
CA VAL A 184 10.43 -8.06 -21.25
C VAL A 184 9.43 -7.86 -20.11
N GLN A 185 8.99 -6.62 -19.87
CA GLN A 185 8.01 -6.32 -18.84
C GLN A 185 6.68 -7.05 -19.07
N GLN A 186 6.13 -7.00 -20.29
CA GLN A 186 4.90 -7.72 -20.63
C GLN A 186 5.02 -9.23 -20.36
N LYS A 187 6.19 -9.83 -20.71
CA LYS A 187 6.42 -11.26 -20.45
C LYS A 187 6.59 -11.56 -18.97
N LEU A 188 7.20 -10.65 -18.20
CA LEU A 188 7.30 -10.76 -16.74
C LEU A 188 5.90 -10.71 -16.09
N ASP A 189 5.04 -9.82 -16.55
CA ASP A 189 3.66 -9.72 -16.05
C ASP A 189 2.88 -11.00 -16.31
N MET A 190 3.08 -11.65 -17.48
CA MET A 190 2.50 -12.97 -17.75
C MET A 190 3.02 -14.07 -16.82
N VAL A 191 4.32 -14.05 -16.45
CA VAL A 191 4.91 -14.97 -15.46
C VAL A 191 4.27 -14.73 -14.09
N ASN A 192 4.18 -13.47 -13.64
CA ASN A 192 3.59 -13.12 -12.36
C ASN A 192 2.12 -13.55 -12.28
N THR A 193 1.32 -13.27 -13.32
CA THR A 193 -0.08 -13.70 -13.40
C THR A 193 -0.19 -15.22 -13.27
N ARG A 194 0.68 -15.97 -13.95
CA ARG A 194 0.68 -17.43 -13.87
C ARG A 194 1.04 -17.97 -12.50
N ILE A 195 2.02 -17.34 -11.83
CA ILE A 195 2.39 -17.69 -10.46
C ILE A 195 1.21 -17.41 -9.51
N GLN A 196 0.57 -16.24 -9.61
CA GLN A 196 -0.56 -15.87 -8.78
C GLN A 196 -1.74 -16.81 -8.95
N GLU A 197 -2.12 -17.15 -10.20
CA GLU A 197 -3.19 -18.12 -10.49
C GLU A 197 -2.87 -19.49 -9.88
N ASN A 198 -1.64 -19.99 -10.07
CA ASN A 198 -1.22 -21.29 -9.55
C ASN A 198 -1.22 -21.35 -8.02
N LEU A 199 -0.67 -20.30 -7.35
CA LEU A 199 -0.65 -20.23 -5.90
C LEU A 199 -2.06 -20.09 -5.30
N ALA A 200 -2.92 -19.29 -5.90
CA ALA A 200 -4.32 -19.16 -5.48
C ALA A 200 -5.07 -20.49 -5.64
N GLY A 201 -4.83 -21.21 -6.76
CA GLY A 201 -5.46 -22.48 -7.07
C GLY A 201 -4.68 -23.74 -6.64
N ILE A 202 -3.62 -23.63 -5.80
CA ILE A 202 -2.70 -24.73 -5.52
C ILE A 202 -3.40 -25.97 -4.94
N ARG A 203 -4.45 -25.78 -4.15
CA ARG A 203 -5.25 -26.89 -3.60
C ARG A 203 -5.95 -27.68 -4.73
N VAL A 204 -6.48 -26.98 -5.72
CA VAL A 204 -7.13 -27.58 -6.91
C VAL A 204 -6.08 -28.35 -7.72
N VAL A 205 -4.93 -27.75 -8.00
CA VAL A 205 -3.84 -28.39 -8.73
C VAL A 205 -3.39 -29.69 -8.06
N LYS A 206 -3.27 -29.68 -6.72
CA LYS A 206 -2.90 -30.88 -5.94
C LYS A 206 -4.02 -31.90 -5.88
N ALA A 207 -5.27 -31.49 -5.68
CA ALA A 207 -6.43 -32.38 -5.62
C ALA A 207 -6.63 -33.17 -6.93
N PHE A 208 -6.42 -32.52 -8.06
CA PHE A 208 -6.55 -33.14 -9.40
C PHE A 208 -5.24 -33.73 -9.95
N VAL A 209 -4.15 -33.74 -9.14
CA VAL A 209 -2.83 -34.28 -9.54
C VAL A 209 -2.31 -33.67 -10.84
N ARG A 210 -2.56 -32.35 -11.05
CA ARG A 210 -2.22 -31.64 -12.29
C ARG A 210 -0.90 -30.85 -12.22
N SER A 211 -0.02 -31.16 -11.27
CA SER A 211 1.28 -30.49 -11.09
C SER A 211 2.12 -30.50 -12.39
N GLY A 212 2.20 -31.65 -13.08
CA GLY A 212 2.96 -31.77 -14.33
C GLY A 212 2.42 -30.88 -15.46
N TYR A 213 1.10 -30.74 -15.56
CA TYR A 213 0.46 -29.84 -16.53
C TYR A 213 0.79 -28.39 -16.25
N GLU A 214 0.64 -27.93 -14.98
CA GLU A 214 0.93 -26.55 -14.61
C GLU A 214 2.42 -26.23 -14.70
N THR A 215 3.32 -27.18 -14.37
CA THR A 215 4.77 -27.02 -14.57
C THR A 215 5.10 -26.81 -16.05
N LYS A 216 4.51 -27.58 -16.96
CA LYS A 216 4.71 -27.42 -18.40
C LYS A 216 4.18 -26.07 -18.91
N ARG A 217 3.04 -25.64 -18.41
CA ARG A 217 2.41 -24.36 -18.75
C ARG A 217 3.27 -23.18 -18.26
N PHE A 218 3.76 -23.25 -17.02
CA PHE A 218 4.71 -22.28 -16.46
C PHE A 218 6.01 -22.24 -17.27
N HIS A 219 6.58 -23.41 -17.61
CA HIS A 219 7.81 -23.49 -18.39
C HIS A 219 7.71 -22.73 -19.72
N ASN A 220 6.57 -22.85 -20.43
CA ASN A 220 6.38 -22.15 -21.70
C ASN A 220 6.39 -20.62 -21.54
N VAL A 221 5.70 -20.11 -20.52
CA VAL A 221 5.65 -18.66 -20.22
C VAL A 221 7.02 -18.16 -19.77
N ASN A 222 7.69 -18.90 -18.88
CA ASN A 222 9.03 -18.58 -18.38
C ASN A 222 10.08 -18.59 -19.50
N ARG A 223 10.01 -19.58 -20.44
CA ARG A 223 10.87 -19.62 -21.62
C ARG A 223 10.70 -18.37 -22.50
N GLY A 224 9.45 -17.92 -22.69
CA GLY A 224 9.16 -16.68 -23.43
C GLY A 224 9.75 -15.44 -22.77
N TYR A 225 9.65 -15.34 -21.44
CA TYR A 225 10.30 -14.28 -20.65
C TYR A 225 11.83 -14.35 -20.77
N THR A 226 12.42 -15.53 -20.56
CA THR A 226 13.88 -15.73 -20.61
C THR A 226 14.44 -15.36 -21.98
N GLN A 227 13.80 -15.77 -23.08
CA GLN A 227 14.25 -15.42 -24.43
C GLN A 227 14.17 -13.91 -24.70
N SER A 228 13.08 -13.25 -24.24
CA SER A 228 12.95 -11.80 -24.38
C SER A 228 13.99 -11.05 -23.54
N SER A 229 14.24 -11.53 -22.32
CA SER A 229 15.26 -10.98 -21.42
C SER A 229 16.67 -11.12 -21.99
N ILE A 230 17.02 -12.32 -22.54
CA ILE A 230 18.32 -12.53 -23.20
C ILE A 230 18.49 -11.58 -24.39
N LYS A 231 17.44 -11.40 -25.23
CA LYS A 231 17.52 -10.46 -26.36
C LYS A 231 17.76 -9.04 -25.93
N ALA A 232 17.02 -8.56 -24.91
CA ALA A 232 17.18 -7.24 -24.34
C ALA A 232 18.58 -7.07 -23.72
N SER A 233 19.03 -8.04 -22.91
CA SER A 233 20.33 -8.00 -22.24
C SER A 233 21.49 -8.02 -23.24
N ARG A 234 21.42 -8.81 -24.31
CA ARG A 234 22.43 -8.82 -25.39
C ARG A 234 22.55 -7.44 -26.06
N PHE A 235 21.43 -6.78 -26.33
CA PHE A 235 21.45 -5.45 -26.92
C PHE A 235 22.05 -4.41 -25.98
N ILE A 236 21.69 -4.46 -24.68
CA ILE A 236 22.25 -3.54 -23.67
C ILE A 236 23.74 -3.79 -23.44
N ALA A 237 24.16 -5.05 -23.46
CA ALA A 237 25.56 -5.41 -23.29
C ALA A 237 26.48 -4.76 -24.34
N LEU A 238 25.94 -4.37 -25.49
CA LEU A 238 26.68 -3.62 -26.51
C LEU A 238 26.93 -2.14 -26.14
N ASN A 239 26.16 -1.59 -25.20
CA ASN A 239 26.26 -0.16 -24.84
C ASN A 239 27.65 0.20 -24.32
N ALA A 240 28.14 -0.49 -23.28
CA ALA A 240 29.44 -0.18 -22.69
C ALA A 240 30.62 -0.40 -23.69
N PRO A 241 30.72 -1.49 -24.44
CA PRO A 241 31.77 -1.66 -25.45
C PRO A 241 31.73 -0.60 -26.54
N ILE A 242 30.57 -0.22 -27.07
CA ILE A 242 30.46 0.81 -28.11
C ILE A 242 30.92 2.16 -27.56
N MET A 243 30.48 2.54 -26.36
CA MET A 243 30.91 3.79 -25.72
C MET A 243 32.41 3.80 -25.46
N THR A 244 32.96 2.68 -24.95
CA THR A 244 34.40 2.54 -24.72
C THR A 244 35.20 2.58 -26.05
N LEU A 245 34.69 1.97 -27.12
CA LEU A 245 35.31 2.01 -28.42
C LEU A 245 35.40 3.46 -28.94
N ILE A 246 34.31 4.20 -28.91
CA ILE A 246 34.27 5.60 -29.35
C ILE A 246 35.24 6.45 -28.52
N MET A 247 35.26 6.22 -27.19
CA MET A 247 36.20 6.90 -26.30
C MET A 247 37.66 6.60 -26.68
N ASN A 248 38.01 5.31 -26.89
CA ASN A 248 39.37 4.92 -27.25
C ASN A 248 39.78 5.48 -28.62
N VAL A 249 38.85 5.49 -29.60
CA VAL A 249 39.09 6.14 -30.90
C VAL A 249 39.35 7.64 -30.72
N CYS A 250 38.56 8.32 -29.88
CA CYS A 250 38.78 9.72 -29.53
C CYS A 250 40.18 9.91 -28.87
N LEU A 251 40.52 9.06 -27.90
CA LEU A 251 41.79 9.09 -27.19
C LEU A 251 42.96 8.93 -28.15
N VAL A 252 42.93 7.94 -29.05
CA VAL A 252 43.94 7.73 -30.08
C VAL A 252 44.02 8.95 -31.01
N GLY A 253 42.90 9.51 -31.45
CA GLY A 253 42.86 10.73 -32.25
C GLY A 253 43.50 11.92 -31.55
N ILE A 254 43.25 12.11 -30.27
CA ILE A 254 43.88 13.14 -29.43
C ILE A 254 45.39 12.92 -29.35
N LEU A 255 45.83 11.68 -29.08
CA LEU A 255 47.25 11.35 -28.99
C LEU A 255 47.98 11.60 -30.32
N LEU A 256 47.39 11.17 -31.45
CA LEU A 256 47.96 11.41 -32.78
C LEU A 256 48.02 12.91 -33.13
N TYR A 257 47.01 13.69 -32.76
CA TYR A 257 46.97 15.12 -32.98
C TYR A 257 47.94 15.88 -32.05
N SER A 258 48.02 15.49 -30.77
CA SER A 258 48.84 16.16 -29.76
C SER A 258 50.33 15.75 -29.81
N GLY A 259 50.69 14.57 -30.32
CA GLY A 259 52.06 14.08 -30.40
C GLY A 259 53.03 15.07 -31.08
N PRO A 260 52.74 15.53 -32.31
CA PRO A 260 53.55 16.55 -32.98
C PRO A 260 53.58 17.91 -32.24
N LEU A 261 52.52 18.25 -31.50
CA LEU A 261 52.43 19.49 -30.72
C LEU A 261 53.31 19.43 -29.46
N VAL A 262 53.43 18.26 -28.86
CA VAL A 262 54.33 17.99 -27.72
C VAL A 262 55.79 18.10 -28.18
N TRP A 263 56.13 17.53 -29.32
CA TRP A 263 57.49 17.66 -29.87
C TRP A 263 57.90 19.11 -30.21
N ARG A 264 56.91 19.99 -30.45
CA ARG A 264 57.13 21.42 -30.71
C ARG A 264 57.03 22.30 -29.47
N ASP A 265 57.00 21.68 -28.26
CA ASP A 265 56.76 22.33 -26.97
C ASP A 265 55.49 23.19 -26.91
N SER A 266 54.54 22.96 -27.83
CA SER A 266 53.27 23.70 -27.86
C SER A 266 52.24 23.13 -26.87
N VAL A 267 52.40 21.87 -26.40
CA VAL A 267 51.58 21.19 -25.39
C VAL A 267 52.52 20.41 -24.46
N LYS A 268 52.37 20.59 -23.16
CA LYS A 268 53.16 19.86 -22.16
C LYS A 268 52.65 18.43 -22.00
N VAL A 269 53.53 17.47 -21.67
CA VAL A 269 53.19 16.05 -21.51
C VAL A 269 52.16 15.84 -20.39
N GLY A 270 52.28 16.55 -19.27
CA GLY A 270 51.35 16.46 -18.16
C GLY A 270 49.94 16.95 -18.52
N ASP A 271 49.83 17.96 -19.40
CA ASP A 271 48.55 18.46 -19.88
C ASP A 271 47.80 17.37 -20.66
N LEU A 272 48.52 16.55 -21.43
CA LEU A 272 47.94 15.41 -22.12
C LEU A 272 47.41 14.36 -21.17
N VAL A 273 48.13 14.06 -20.07
CA VAL A 273 47.69 13.13 -19.02
C VAL A 273 46.38 13.61 -18.35
N ALA A 274 46.32 14.91 -18.01
CA ALA A 274 45.10 15.49 -17.44
C ALA A 274 43.93 15.44 -18.42
N PHE A 275 44.20 15.73 -19.70
CA PHE A 275 43.17 15.70 -20.74
C PHE A 275 42.55 14.30 -20.90
N ILE A 276 43.36 13.24 -20.90
CA ILE A 276 42.90 11.85 -20.92
C ILE A 276 41.95 11.57 -19.74
N ASN A 277 42.28 12.04 -18.53
CA ASN A 277 41.44 11.88 -17.35
C ASN A 277 40.11 12.64 -17.49
N TYR A 278 40.11 13.88 -18.02
CA TYR A 278 38.87 14.63 -18.27
C TYR A 278 37.97 13.93 -19.30
N VAL A 279 38.53 13.35 -20.35
CA VAL A 279 37.78 12.52 -21.32
C VAL A 279 37.13 11.34 -20.64
N ALA A 280 37.88 10.63 -19.78
CA ALA A 280 37.35 9.47 -19.01
C ALA A 280 36.25 9.89 -18.03
N GLN A 281 36.41 11.02 -17.32
CA GLN A 281 35.39 11.56 -16.42
C GLN A 281 34.12 11.98 -17.17
N ALA A 282 34.24 12.64 -18.31
CA ALA A 282 33.12 13.05 -19.15
C ALA A 282 32.31 11.84 -19.64
N LEU A 283 32.98 10.77 -20.10
CA LEU A 283 32.31 9.52 -20.49
C LEU A 283 31.58 8.83 -19.32
N SER A 284 32.27 8.70 -18.18
CA SER A 284 31.70 8.08 -17.00
C SER A 284 30.42 8.80 -16.54
N SER A 285 30.46 10.14 -16.60
CA SER A 285 29.31 10.99 -16.27
C SER A 285 28.14 10.78 -17.23
N LEU A 286 28.40 10.63 -18.52
CA LEU A 286 27.36 10.38 -19.52
C LEU A 286 26.67 9.03 -19.32
N ILE A 287 27.45 8.00 -19.02
CA ILE A 287 26.91 6.66 -18.69
C ILE A 287 26.05 6.73 -17.43
N MET A 288 26.49 7.46 -16.40
CA MET A 288 25.75 7.62 -15.15
C MET A 288 24.39 8.28 -15.36
N VAL A 289 24.30 9.35 -16.15
CA VAL A 289 23.02 10.02 -16.47
C VAL A 289 22.04 9.05 -17.11
N SER A 290 22.50 8.22 -18.05
CA SER A 290 21.64 7.29 -18.79
C SER A 290 20.95 6.27 -17.88
N GLY A 291 21.64 5.79 -16.85
CA GLY A 291 21.09 4.84 -15.87
C GLY A 291 19.99 5.43 -14.98
N ARG A 292 20.06 6.74 -14.67
CA ARG A 292 19.15 7.40 -13.74
C ARG A 292 17.80 7.84 -14.30
N LEU A 293 17.67 7.93 -15.62
CA LEU A 293 16.39 8.33 -16.27
C LEU A 293 15.24 7.36 -16.00
N MET A 294 15.54 6.06 -15.89
CA MET A 294 14.54 5.05 -15.55
C MET A 294 14.01 5.21 -14.12
N ASP A 295 14.88 5.54 -13.17
CA ASP A 295 14.49 5.76 -11.77
C ASP A 295 13.52 6.94 -11.65
N VAL A 296 13.78 8.02 -12.40
CA VAL A 296 12.90 9.20 -12.47
C VAL A 296 11.51 8.83 -13.01
N SER A 297 11.46 8.03 -14.07
CA SER A 297 10.19 7.61 -14.68
C SER A 297 9.35 6.75 -13.72
N ARG A 298 9.96 5.75 -13.09
CA ARG A 298 9.29 4.88 -12.10
C ARG A 298 8.75 5.68 -10.93
N ALA A 299 9.58 6.54 -10.36
CA ALA A 299 9.18 7.35 -9.21
C ALA A 299 8.06 8.35 -9.53
N ASN A 300 7.98 8.85 -10.77
CA ASN A 300 6.87 9.71 -11.18
C ASN A 300 5.53 8.98 -11.17
N VAL A 301 5.50 7.72 -11.63
CA VAL A 301 4.30 6.88 -11.57
C VAL A 301 3.91 6.59 -10.13
N SER A 302 4.88 6.24 -9.28
CA SER A 302 4.64 6.01 -7.85
C SER A 302 4.15 7.27 -7.13
N ALA A 303 4.71 8.44 -7.46
CA ALA A 303 4.27 9.72 -6.92
C ALA A 303 2.82 10.06 -7.31
N GLN A 304 2.40 9.73 -8.53
CA GLN A 304 1.00 9.90 -8.96
C GLN A 304 0.06 9.01 -8.16
N ARG A 305 0.41 7.72 -7.98
CA ARG A 305 -0.39 6.78 -7.17
C ARG A 305 -0.53 7.23 -5.71
N ILE A 306 0.53 7.76 -5.13
CA ILE A 306 0.51 8.34 -3.78
C ILE A 306 -0.42 9.55 -3.76
N GLN A 307 -0.29 10.45 -4.74
CA GLN A 307 -1.11 11.64 -4.84
C GLN A 307 -2.60 11.30 -5.00
N ASP A 308 -2.94 10.26 -5.76
CA ASP A 308 -4.33 9.79 -5.89
C ASP A 308 -4.96 9.46 -4.53
N VAL A 309 -4.21 8.79 -3.64
CA VAL A 309 -4.70 8.47 -2.28
C VAL A 309 -4.81 9.74 -1.43
N LEU A 310 -3.80 10.59 -1.43
CA LEU A 310 -3.77 11.81 -0.60
C LEU A 310 -4.83 12.82 -0.99
N SER A 311 -5.15 12.91 -2.30
CA SER A 311 -6.14 13.85 -2.84
C SER A 311 -7.57 13.31 -2.86
N THR A 312 -7.79 12.03 -2.61
CA THR A 312 -9.14 11.46 -2.56
C THR A 312 -9.86 11.96 -1.32
N GLU A 313 -10.97 12.62 -1.49
CA GLU A 313 -11.86 12.97 -0.39
C GLU A 313 -12.62 11.73 0.07
N PRO A 314 -12.74 11.49 1.40
CA PRO A 314 -13.53 10.39 1.92
C PRO A 314 -14.98 10.49 1.42
N SER A 315 -15.54 9.37 0.96
CA SER A 315 -16.92 9.35 0.45
C SER A 315 -17.95 9.59 1.56
N ILE A 316 -17.61 9.29 2.81
CA ILE A 316 -18.41 9.62 3.98
C ILE A 316 -17.77 10.81 4.70
N VAL A 317 -18.48 11.93 4.73
CA VAL A 317 -18.05 13.12 5.47
C VAL A 317 -18.65 13.08 6.86
N ASP A 318 -17.82 13.32 7.89
CA ASP A 318 -18.27 13.35 9.27
C ASP A 318 -19.13 14.60 9.55
N ALA A 319 -20.23 14.41 10.27
CA ALA A 319 -21.08 15.51 10.66
C ALA A 319 -20.40 16.36 11.76
N LYS A 320 -20.61 17.67 11.72
CA LYS A 320 -20.15 18.54 12.81
C LYS A 320 -21.05 18.32 14.04
N SER A 321 -20.43 18.21 15.21
CA SER A 321 -21.19 18.13 16.46
C SER A 321 -21.99 19.42 16.69
N GLU A 322 -23.32 19.30 16.68
CA GLU A 322 -24.23 20.43 16.90
C GLU A 322 -24.68 20.55 18.37
N GLY A 323 -24.05 19.88 19.31
CA GLY A 323 -24.37 19.95 20.75
C GLY A 323 -25.78 19.41 21.11
N LYS A 324 -26.39 18.57 20.25
CA LYS A 324 -27.68 17.92 20.51
C LYS A 324 -27.54 16.81 21.55
N SER A 325 -28.64 16.45 22.20
CA SER A 325 -28.73 15.38 23.21
C SER A 325 -28.04 14.09 22.73
N ALA A 326 -27.40 13.36 23.64
CA ALA A 326 -26.76 12.08 23.35
C ALA A 326 -27.75 11.11 22.68
N LEU A 327 -27.23 10.28 21.77
CA LEU A 327 -28.01 9.23 21.11
C LEU A 327 -28.37 8.18 22.15
N LEU A 328 -29.64 7.90 22.36
CA LEU A 328 -30.09 6.90 23.34
C LEU A 328 -30.29 5.53 22.70
N GLY A 329 -30.51 5.47 21.38
CA GLY A 329 -30.76 4.23 20.65
C GLY A 329 -32.10 3.59 21.01
N GLU A 330 -33.12 4.42 21.21
CA GLU A 330 -34.47 3.94 21.59
C GLU A 330 -35.29 3.50 20.39
N HIS A 331 -35.04 4.10 19.23
CA HIS A 331 -35.80 3.79 18.03
C HIS A 331 -34.95 3.95 16.77
N ILE A 332 -35.04 2.97 15.87
CA ILE A 332 -34.43 3.01 14.54
C ILE A 332 -35.48 2.81 13.46
N SER A 333 -35.45 3.60 12.39
CA SER A 333 -36.32 3.43 11.24
C SER A 333 -35.59 3.56 9.91
N PHE A 334 -35.93 2.68 8.98
CA PHE A 334 -35.51 2.72 7.58
C PHE A 334 -36.66 3.27 6.75
N LYS A 335 -36.42 4.33 5.98
CA LYS A 335 -37.46 5.02 5.19
C LYS A 335 -37.06 5.04 3.73
N HIS A 336 -37.72 4.22 2.92
CA HIS A 336 -37.52 4.11 1.46
C HIS A 336 -36.05 3.96 1.07
N VAL A 337 -35.31 3.09 1.80
CA VAL A 337 -33.87 2.96 1.64
C VAL A 337 -33.54 2.11 0.42
N ASN A 338 -32.75 2.71 -0.49
CA ASN A 338 -32.12 2.04 -1.62
C ASN A 338 -30.61 2.12 -1.49
N PHE A 339 -29.91 1.07 -1.89
CA PHE A 339 -28.45 1.01 -1.79
C PHE A 339 -27.82 0.25 -2.95
N SER A 340 -26.70 0.82 -3.48
CA SER A 340 -25.79 0.17 -4.45
C SER A 340 -24.33 0.49 -4.11
N TYR A 341 -23.44 -0.50 -4.15
CA TYR A 341 -22.01 -0.30 -3.89
C TYR A 341 -21.31 0.62 -4.91
N ASN A 342 -21.82 0.64 -6.15
CA ASN A 342 -21.26 1.45 -7.23
C ASN A 342 -21.85 2.87 -7.34
N ASN A 343 -22.69 3.29 -6.39
CA ASN A 343 -23.47 4.51 -6.48
C ASN A 343 -24.28 4.64 -7.80
N SER A 344 -24.54 3.49 -8.45
CA SER A 344 -25.38 3.43 -9.65
C SER A 344 -26.81 3.78 -9.26
N LYS A 345 -27.44 4.68 -10.01
CA LYS A 345 -28.86 5.03 -9.85
C LYS A 345 -29.79 4.12 -10.66
N THR A 346 -29.24 3.12 -11.35
CA THR A 346 -30.05 2.15 -12.10
C THR A 346 -30.63 1.11 -11.16
N ALA A 347 -31.89 0.79 -11.33
CA ALA A 347 -32.60 -0.20 -10.48
C ALA A 347 -31.96 -1.60 -10.57
N GLU A 348 -31.31 -1.91 -11.69
CA GLU A 348 -30.67 -3.21 -11.93
C GLU A 348 -29.43 -3.44 -11.03
N ASP A 349 -28.69 -2.36 -10.68
CA ASP A 349 -27.48 -2.44 -9.84
C ASP A 349 -27.80 -2.29 -8.34
N SER A 350 -29.06 -2.11 -7.96
CA SER A 350 -29.48 -1.85 -6.58
C SER A 350 -29.54 -3.16 -5.79
N ILE A 351 -28.73 -3.23 -4.72
CA ILE A 351 -28.68 -4.39 -3.82
C ILE A 351 -29.79 -4.37 -2.78
N LEU A 352 -30.20 -3.16 -2.34
CA LEU A 352 -31.36 -2.97 -1.49
C LEU A 352 -32.33 -2.06 -2.22
N ARG A 353 -33.63 -2.42 -2.19
CA ARG A 353 -34.70 -1.74 -2.91
C ARG A 353 -35.86 -1.44 -1.98
N ASP A 354 -36.18 -0.18 -1.81
CA ASP A 354 -37.33 0.30 -1.03
C ASP A 354 -37.50 -0.34 0.33
N ILE A 355 -36.41 -0.42 1.09
CA ILE A 355 -36.41 -1.02 2.43
C ILE A 355 -37.13 -0.08 3.40
N ASN A 356 -38.19 -0.61 4.06
CA ASN A 356 -38.99 0.08 5.03
C ASN A 356 -39.24 -0.84 6.25
N PHE A 357 -38.73 -0.44 7.42
CA PHE A 357 -39.05 -1.08 8.69
C PHE A 357 -38.66 -0.20 9.88
N GLU A 358 -39.15 -0.54 11.06
CA GLU A 358 -38.84 0.13 12.33
C GLU A 358 -38.52 -0.90 13.41
N ALA A 359 -37.66 -0.53 14.37
CA ALA A 359 -37.34 -1.31 15.54
C ALA A 359 -37.20 -0.41 16.77
N SER A 360 -37.63 -0.89 17.93
CA SER A 360 -37.62 -0.16 19.19
C SER A 360 -36.76 -0.86 20.24
N ARG A 361 -36.37 -0.12 21.27
CA ARG A 361 -35.59 -0.64 22.39
C ARG A 361 -36.26 -1.86 23.03
N GLY A 362 -35.46 -2.88 23.31
CA GLY A 362 -35.92 -4.18 23.82
C GLY A 362 -36.40 -5.13 22.74
N GLU A 363 -36.39 -4.73 21.46
CA GLU A 363 -36.84 -5.55 20.34
C GLU A 363 -35.65 -6.27 19.68
N THR A 364 -35.80 -7.56 19.41
CA THR A 364 -34.90 -8.36 18.60
C THR A 364 -35.47 -8.48 17.19
N VAL A 365 -34.75 -7.94 16.23
CA VAL A 365 -35.08 -8.02 14.79
C VAL A 365 -34.19 -9.07 14.16
N ALA A 366 -34.74 -10.21 13.80
CA ALA A 366 -34.03 -11.22 13.02
C ALA A 366 -34.18 -10.97 11.53
N ILE A 367 -33.10 -11.17 10.77
CA ILE A 367 -33.07 -11.00 9.32
C ILE A 367 -32.72 -12.33 8.69
N ILE A 368 -33.63 -12.89 7.89
CA ILE A 368 -33.45 -14.16 7.20
C ILE A 368 -33.70 -14.00 5.68
N GLY A 369 -33.17 -14.90 4.89
CA GLY A 369 -33.35 -14.92 3.43
C GLY A 369 -32.23 -15.65 2.73
N SER A 370 -32.33 -15.76 1.41
CA SER A 370 -31.34 -16.43 0.56
C SER A 370 -29.94 -15.78 0.64
N THR A 371 -28.90 -16.55 0.27
CA THR A 371 -27.56 -15.97 0.15
C THR A 371 -27.56 -14.94 -0.97
N GLY A 372 -27.02 -13.74 -0.69
CA GLY A 372 -27.04 -12.64 -1.66
C GLY A 372 -28.28 -11.73 -1.58
N ALA A 373 -29.27 -12.02 -0.72
CA ALA A 373 -30.47 -11.19 -0.55
C ALA A 373 -30.23 -9.78 0.05
N GLY A 374 -28.97 -9.43 0.41
CA GLY A 374 -28.63 -8.10 0.94
C GLY A 374 -28.65 -7.97 2.46
N LYS A 375 -28.78 -9.06 3.23
CA LYS A 375 -28.88 -9.06 4.70
C LYS A 375 -27.74 -8.33 5.40
N SER A 376 -26.50 -8.71 5.13
CA SER A 376 -25.30 -8.06 5.71
C SER A 376 -25.18 -6.60 5.25
N THR A 377 -25.54 -6.32 4.02
CA THR A 377 -25.56 -4.95 3.48
C THR A 377 -26.55 -4.07 4.28
N LEU A 378 -27.72 -4.59 4.60
CA LEU A 378 -28.74 -3.85 5.36
C LEU A 378 -28.20 -3.39 6.72
N VAL A 379 -27.61 -4.31 7.50
CA VAL A 379 -27.11 -3.97 8.84
C VAL A 379 -25.84 -3.12 8.81
N GLN A 380 -25.03 -3.18 7.74
CA GLN A 380 -23.85 -2.33 7.57
C GLN A 380 -24.21 -0.86 7.34
N LEU A 381 -25.42 -0.54 6.94
CA LEU A 381 -25.92 0.84 6.82
C LEU A 381 -26.16 1.47 8.20
N ILE A 382 -26.49 0.69 9.24
CA ILE A 382 -26.79 1.19 10.59
C ILE A 382 -25.60 1.94 11.20
N PRO A 383 -24.37 1.37 11.27
CA PRO A 383 -23.17 2.07 11.75
C PRO A 383 -22.58 3.03 10.69
N ARG A 384 -23.32 3.29 9.61
CA ARG A 384 -22.89 4.15 8.50
C ARG A 384 -21.52 3.73 7.98
N LEU A 385 -21.33 2.41 7.68
CA LEU A 385 -20.13 1.94 6.97
C LEU A 385 -20.19 2.32 5.47
N TYR A 386 -21.43 2.47 4.97
CA TYR A 386 -21.78 3.00 3.65
C TYR A 386 -22.94 3.99 3.81
N ASP A 387 -23.02 4.98 2.96
CA ASP A 387 -24.19 5.87 2.86
C ASP A 387 -25.23 5.30 1.91
N VAL A 388 -26.51 5.49 2.21
CA VAL A 388 -27.62 5.07 1.36
C VAL A 388 -27.61 5.82 0.02
N THR A 389 -28.02 5.16 -1.07
CA THR A 389 -28.13 5.80 -2.40
C THR A 389 -29.35 6.72 -2.46
N SER A 390 -30.48 6.32 -1.82
CA SER A 390 -31.65 7.15 -1.60
C SER A 390 -32.41 6.69 -0.36
N GLY A 391 -33.33 7.50 0.15
CA GLY A 391 -33.99 7.27 1.43
C GLY A 391 -33.17 7.73 2.63
N SER A 392 -33.51 7.25 3.81
CA SER A 392 -32.82 7.60 5.05
C SER A 392 -32.90 6.51 6.10
N VAL A 393 -31.83 6.39 6.90
CA VAL A 393 -31.80 5.63 8.15
C VAL A 393 -31.85 6.64 9.29
N VAL A 394 -32.80 6.50 10.18
CA VAL A 394 -33.08 7.47 11.25
C VAL A 394 -32.97 6.75 12.60
N ILE A 395 -32.21 7.32 13.54
CA ILE A 395 -32.08 6.84 14.92
C ILE A 395 -32.53 7.98 15.83
N ASP A 396 -33.50 7.71 16.74
CA ASP A 396 -34.09 8.68 17.67
C ASP A 396 -34.56 9.97 16.97
N GLY A 397 -35.17 9.84 15.78
CA GLY A 397 -35.65 10.94 14.97
C GLY A 397 -34.57 11.72 14.21
N ARG A 398 -33.29 11.32 14.30
CA ARG A 398 -32.16 11.95 13.61
C ARG A 398 -31.67 11.07 12.48
N ASP A 399 -31.51 11.62 11.29
CA ASP A 399 -30.83 10.92 10.18
C ASP A 399 -29.36 10.65 10.55
N ILE A 400 -28.89 9.42 10.36
CA ILE A 400 -27.52 9.01 10.71
C ILE A 400 -26.45 9.85 10.00
N ARG A 401 -26.78 10.48 8.86
CA ARG A 401 -25.87 11.38 8.13
C ARG A 401 -25.60 12.67 8.89
N ASN A 402 -26.48 13.06 9.80
CA ASN A 402 -26.38 14.25 10.64
C ASN A 402 -25.85 13.95 12.06
N ILE A 403 -25.43 12.72 12.32
CA ILE A 403 -24.85 12.30 13.59
C ILE A 403 -23.33 12.18 13.41
N PRO A 404 -22.49 12.72 14.32
CA PRO A 404 -21.05 12.49 14.28
C PRO A 404 -20.72 10.99 14.31
N LEU A 405 -19.81 10.54 13.44
CA LEU A 405 -19.50 9.09 13.31
C LEU A 405 -19.00 8.47 14.63
N ALA A 406 -18.27 9.24 15.44
CA ALA A 406 -17.79 8.77 16.73
C ALA A 406 -18.95 8.53 17.70
N GLU A 407 -19.94 9.44 17.75
CA GLU A 407 -21.15 9.30 18.57
C GLU A 407 -21.99 8.11 18.10
N LEU A 408 -22.24 8.02 16.77
CA LEU A 408 -23.02 6.95 16.17
C LEU A 408 -22.39 5.57 16.47
N ARG A 409 -21.11 5.38 16.16
CA ARG A 409 -20.43 4.10 16.29
C ARG A 409 -20.12 3.70 17.73
N HIS A 410 -20.05 4.65 18.65
CA HIS A 410 -19.89 4.34 20.08
C HIS A 410 -21.13 3.66 20.67
N ASN A 411 -22.32 3.99 20.13
CA ASN A 411 -23.60 3.42 20.57
C ASN A 411 -23.99 2.12 19.83
N ILE A 412 -23.22 1.73 18.80
CA ILE A 412 -23.50 0.54 17.98
C ILE A 412 -22.39 -0.48 18.15
N GLY A 413 -22.74 -1.67 18.64
CA GLY A 413 -21.85 -2.82 18.67
C GLY A 413 -22.13 -3.73 17.48
N MET A 414 -21.12 -4.03 16.68
CA MET A 414 -21.28 -4.92 15.52
C MET A 414 -20.32 -6.10 15.61
N VAL A 415 -20.84 -7.31 15.59
CA VAL A 415 -20.09 -8.55 15.41
C VAL A 415 -20.18 -8.93 13.94
N LEU A 416 -19.04 -8.86 13.25
CA LEU A 416 -18.93 -9.16 11.81
C LEU A 416 -18.91 -10.67 11.58
N GLN A 417 -19.38 -11.11 10.41
CA GLN A 417 -19.35 -12.49 9.95
C GLN A 417 -17.95 -13.08 10.02
N ASP A 418 -16.94 -12.35 9.49
CA ASP A 418 -15.54 -12.71 9.60
C ASP A 418 -14.94 -12.17 10.91
N SER A 419 -14.75 -13.03 11.89
CA SER A 419 -14.17 -12.67 13.19
C SER A 419 -12.67 -12.42 13.07
N PHE A 420 -12.28 -11.15 12.92
CA PHE A 420 -10.90 -10.72 12.82
C PHE A 420 -10.30 -10.43 14.21
N LEU A 421 -9.17 -11.09 14.52
CA LEU A 421 -8.39 -10.82 15.72
C LEU A 421 -7.03 -10.21 15.36
N PHE A 422 -6.64 -9.20 16.13
CA PHE A 422 -5.34 -8.56 16.01
C PHE A 422 -4.27 -9.38 16.72
N THR A 423 -3.03 -9.27 16.25
CA THR A 423 -1.87 -9.82 16.94
C THR A 423 -1.68 -9.08 18.27
N GLY A 424 -1.58 -9.82 19.37
CA GLY A 424 -1.52 -9.30 20.72
C GLY A 424 -1.98 -10.37 21.72
N SER A 425 -2.45 -10.01 22.89
CA SER A 425 -3.06 -10.94 23.84
C SER A 425 -4.58 -11.09 23.57
N ILE A 426 -5.22 -12.10 24.18
CA ILE A 426 -6.69 -12.22 24.18
C ILE A 426 -7.29 -11.01 24.91
N ARG A 427 -6.68 -10.57 26.02
CA ARG A 427 -7.02 -9.35 26.74
C ARG A 427 -7.05 -8.14 25.80
N ASP A 428 -5.96 -7.89 25.05
CA ASP A 428 -5.87 -6.76 24.11
C ASP A 428 -6.99 -6.80 23.06
N ASN A 429 -7.31 -8.01 22.60
CA ASN A 429 -8.37 -8.19 21.62
C ASN A 429 -9.77 -7.90 22.17
N ILE A 430 -10.06 -8.23 23.42
CA ILE A 430 -11.35 -7.92 24.04
C ILE A 430 -11.41 -6.43 24.38
N SER A 431 -10.36 -5.88 25.02
CA SER A 431 -10.30 -4.48 25.43
C SER A 431 -10.22 -3.48 24.27
N LEU A 432 -10.05 -3.94 23.02
CA LEU A 432 -10.17 -3.07 21.86
C LEU A 432 -11.54 -2.36 21.78
N GLY A 433 -12.60 -2.95 22.32
CA GLY A 433 -13.91 -2.31 22.44
C GLY A 433 -13.90 -1.12 23.41
N LYS A 434 -13.12 -1.22 24.50
CA LYS A 434 -12.95 -0.16 25.51
C LYS A 434 -11.55 -0.29 26.11
N VAL A 435 -10.65 0.60 25.71
CA VAL A 435 -9.21 0.53 26.05
C VAL A 435 -8.94 0.56 27.56
N ASP A 436 -9.72 1.35 28.31
CA ASP A 436 -9.58 1.50 29.76
C ASP A 436 -10.53 0.58 30.55
N ALA A 437 -10.93 -0.57 29.99
CA ALA A 437 -11.80 -1.51 30.67
C ALA A 437 -11.11 -2.17 31.87
N LYS A 438 -11.86 -2.31 32.98
CA LYS A 438 -11.37 -3.05 34.14
C LYS A 438 -11.34 -4.55 33.85
N GLU A 439 -10.50 -5.27 34.57
CA GLU A 439 -10.36 -6.71 34.39
C GLU A 439 -11.68 -7.45 34.68
N GLU A 440 -12.44 -6.97 35.67
CA GLU A 440 -13.75 -7.52 36.01
C GLU A 440 -14.72 -7.43 34.82
N ASP A 441 -14.76 -6.28 34.12
CA ASP A 441 -15.60 -6.05 32.93
C ASP A 441 -15.22 -7.02 31.81
N ILE A 442 -13.91 -7.22 31.58
CA ILE A 442 -13.40 -8.13 30.53
C ILE A 442 -13.82 -9.59 30.85
N ILE A 443 -13.71 -10.00 32.10
CA ILE A 443 -14.11 -11.35 32.54
C ILE A 443 -15.61 -11.51 32.44
N GLU A 444 -16.40 -10.51 32.82
CA GLU A 444 -17.86 -10.53 32.72
C GLU A 444 -18.33 -10.77 31.28
N VAL A 445 -17.87 -9.95 30.34
CA VAL A 445 -18.26 -10.11 28.93
C VAL A 445 -17.74 -11.41 28.33
N ALA A 446 -16.58 -11.91 28.78
CA ALA A 446 -16.06 -13.20 28.34
C ALA A 446 -16.92 -14.38 28.84
N LYS A 447 -17.51 -14.27 30.04
CA LYS A 447 -18.49 -15.23 30.57
C LYS A 447 -19.78 -15.20 29.76
N ILE A 448 -20.31 -14.00 29.46
CA ILE A 448 -21.50 -13.83 28.62
C ILE A 448 -21.28 -14.43 27.25
N ALA A 449 -20.11 -14.13 26.63
CA ALA A 449 -19.71 -14.67 25.31
C ALA A 449 -19.31 -16.16 25.34
N GLN A 450 -19.43 -16.86 26.47
CA GLN A 450 -19.12 -18.29 26.65
C GLN A 450 -17.67 -18.65 26.26
N VAL A 451 -16.71 -17.72 26.48
CA VAL A 451 -15.31 -17.94 26.14
C VAL A 451 -14.38 -17.97 27.33
N HIS A 452 -14.89 -17.56 28.53
CA HIS A 452 -14.12 -17.49 29.77
C HIS A 452 -13.48 -18.83 30.15
N ASP A 453 -14.27 -19.91 30.14
CA ASP A 453 -13.83 -21.26 30.55
C ASP A 453 -12.73 -21.80 29.64
N PHE A 454 -12.79 -21.45 28.35
CA PHE A 454 -11.71 -21.76 27.42
C PHE A 454 -10.44 -20.96 27.74
N ILE A 455 -10.57 -19.64 27.94
CA ILE A 455 -9.42 -18.75 28.21
C ILE A 455 -8.73 -19.17 29.52
N SER A 456 -9.50 -19.46 30.57
CA SER A 456 -8.96 -19.83 31.89
C SER A 456 -8.19 -21.16 31.90
N LYS A 457 -8.42 -22.02 30.93
CA LYS A 457 -7.68 -23.30 30.76
C LYS A 457 -6.38 -23.13 29.99
N LEU A 458 -6.14 -21.96 29.40
CA LEU A 458 -4.88 -21.67 28.67
C LEU A 458 -3.74 -21.40 29.67
N PRO A 459 -2.50 -21.78 29.36
CA PRO A 459 -1.35 -21.61 30.27
C PRO A 459 -1.12 -20.17 30.73
N HIS A 460 -1.47 -19.18 29.90
CA HIS A 460 -1.34 -17.76 30.19
C HIS A 460 -2.69 -17.03 30.30
N GLY A 461 -3.81 -17.76 30.37
CA GLY A 461 -5.16 -17.18 30.50
C GLY A 461 -5.42 -16.08 29.45
N TYR A 462 -5.87 -14.92 29.92
CA TYR A 462 -6.16 -13.74 29.08
C TYR A 462 -4.91 -13.13 28.41
N ASP A 463 -3.71 -13.38 28.94
CA ASP A 463 -2.45 -12.88 28.38
C ASP A 463 -1.88 -13.81 27.31
N THR A 464 -2.61 -14.88 26.97
CA THR A 464 -2.25 -15.78 25.86
C THR A 464 -2.18 -15.01 24.54
N LYS A 465 -1.05 -15.15 23.83
CA LYS A 465 -0.81 -14.46 22.56
C LYS A 465 -1.65 -15.03 21.42
N VAL A 466 -2.29 -14.13 20.71
CA VAL A 466 -3.04 -14.36 19.47
C VAL A 466 -2.13 -14.10 18.29
N GLY A 467 -1.94 -15.09 17.42
CA GLY A 467 -1.18 -14.95 16.19
C GLY A 467 -1.91 -14.10 15.14
N GLN A 468 -1.25 -13.85 14.02
CA GLN A 468 -1.83 -13.06 12.94
C GLN A 468 -3.18 -13.64 12.49
N LYS A 469 -4.24 -12.81 12.49
CA LYS A 469 -5.63 -13.21 12.22
C LYS A 469 -6.14 -14.36 13.10
N GLY A 470 -5.54 -14.55 14.28
CA GLY A 470 -5.94 -15.60 15.22
C GLY A 470 -5.71 -17.02 14.70
N VAL A 471 -4.62 -17.26 13.93
CA VAL A 471 -4.34 -18.55 13.30
C VAL A 471 -4.25 -19.72 14.29
N ASN A 472 -3.96 -19.44 15.54
CA ASN A 472 -3.87 -20.41 16.65
C ASN A 472 -5.17 -20.67 17.41
N LEU A 473 -6.28 -20.10 16.95
CA LEU A 473 -7.61 -20.25 17.56
C LEU A 473 -8.60 -20.86 16.56
N SER A 474 -9.57 -21.64 17.06
CA SER A 474 -10.67 -22.15 16.24
C SER A 474 -11.64 -21.04 15.82
N GLY A 475 -12.46 -21.27 14.77
CA GLY A 475 -13.46 -20.30 14.30
C GLY A 475 -14.41 -19.88 15.40
N GLY A 476 -14.97 -20.82 16.17
CA GLY A 476 -15.88 -20.53 17.27
C GLY A 476 -15.20 -19.80 18.45
N GLN A 477 -13.90 -20.02 18.70
CA GLN A 477 -13.16 -19.26 19.71
C GLN A 477 -12.98 -17.81 19.27
N LYS A 478 -12.63 -17.56 18.00
CA LYS A 478 -12.51 -16.22 17.42
C LYS A 478 -13.84 -15.46 17.48
N GLN A 479 -14.94 -16.12 17.10
CA GLN A 479 -16.27 -15.52 17.15
C GLN A 479 -16.64 -15.09 18.57
N ARG A 480 -16.45 -15.97 19.57
CA ARG A 480 -16.77 -15.65 20.97
C ARG A 480 -15.91 -14.51 21.53
N ILE A 481 -14.61 -14.44 21.17
CA ILE A 481 -13.75 -13.30 21.54
C ILE A 481 -14.25 -12.01 20.87
N SER A 482 -14.68 -12.07 19.61
CA SER A 482 -15.24 -10.91 18.89
C SER A 482 -16.58 -10.47 19.52
N ILE A 483 -17.43 -11.40 19.95
CA ILE A 483 -18.66 -11.10 20.70
C ILE A 483 -18.31 -10.41 22.03
N ALA A 484 -17.36 -10.96 22.82
CA ALA A 484 -16.91 -10.35 24.08
C ALA A 484 -16.40 -8.90 23.87
N ARG A 485 -15.59 -8.68 22.83
CA ARG A 485 -15.13 -7.33 22.41
C ARG A 485 -16.29 -6.37 22.19
N THR A 486 -17.32 -6.82 21.48
CA THR A 486 -18.49 -6.01 21.13
C THR A 486 -19.36 -5.71 22.35
N LEU A 487 -19.57 -6.69 23.22
CA LEU A 487 -20.35 -6.50 24.44
C LEU A 487 -19.69 -5.56 25.45
N LEU A 488 -18.36 -5.45 25.44
CA LEU A 488 -17.61 -4.57 26.35
C LEU A 488 -17.93 -3.08 26.17
N ILE A 489 -18.39 -2.68 24.98
CA ILE A 489 -18.82 -1.31 24.68
C ILE A 489 -20.15 -0.99 25.38
N LYS A 490 -20.95 -2.00 25.75
CA LYS A 490 -22.34 -1.87 26.26
C LYS A 490 -23.20 -1.05 25.27
N PRO A 491 -23.32 -1.49 24.01
CA PRO A 491 -23.97 -0.71 22.95
C PRO A 491 -25.49 -0.63 23.16
N SER A 492 -26.11 0.47 22.73
CA SER A 492 -27.58 0.59 22.67
C SER A 492 -28.20 -0.18 21.49
N ILE A 493 -27.43 -0.36 20.42
CA ILE A 493 -27.82 -1.15 19.25
C ILE A 493 -26.75 -2.23 19.02
N LEU A 494 -27.18 -3.50 19.10
CA LEU A 494 -26.31 -4.66 18.90
C LEU A 494 -26.61 -5.32 17.56
N ILE A 495 -25.59 -5.51 16.74
CA ILE A 495 -25.70 -6.17 15.43
C ILE A 495 -24.87 -7.46 15.46
N MET A 496 -25.49 -8.58 15.13
CA MET A 496 -24.88 -9.90 15.08
C MET A 496 -25.00 -10.45 13.64
N ASP A 497 -23.98 -10.22 12.81
CA ASP A 497 -23.98 -10.66 11.41
C ASP A 497 -23.42 -12.09 11.31
N ASP A 498 -24.30 -13.09 11.23
CA ASP A 498 -24.00 -14.54 11.14
C ASP A 498 -22.94 -15.00 12.16
N SER A 499 -22.96 -14.37 13.34
CA SER A 499 -21.92 -14.47 14.35
C SER A 499 -21.99 -15.72 15.21
N THR A 500 -22.95 -16.64 14.96
CA THR A 500 -23.09 -17.91 15.67
C THR A 500 -22.87 -19.13 14.78
N SER A 501 -22.65 -18.95 13.48
CA SER A 501 -22.55 -20.04 12.50
C SER A 501 -21.39 -21.04 12.75
N ALA A 502 -20.30 -20.61 13.39
CA ALA A 502 -19.18 -21.48 13.75
C ALA A 502 -19.30 -22.07 15.19
N LEU A 503 -20.41 -21.85 15.88
CA LEU A 503 -20.69 -22.41 17.22
C LEU A 503 -21.46 -23.71 17.10
N ASP A 504 -21.23 -24.62 18.05
CA ASP A 504 -22.08 -25.77 18.25
C ASP A 504 -23.42 -25.34 18.87
N SER A 505 -24.46 -26.13 18.68
CA SER A 505 -25.82 -25.80 19.09
C SER A 505 -25.98 -25.61 20.62
N GLU A 506 -25.16 -26.28 21.43
CA GLU A 506 -25.21 -26.12 22.90
C GLU A 506 -24.58 -24.77 23.30
N THR A 507 -23.45 -24.44 22.76
CA THR A 507 -22.77 -23.14 23.01
C THR A 507 -23.63 -21.98 22.50
N GLU A 508 -24.23 -22.10 21.32
CA GLU A 508 -25.14 -21.10 20.77
C GLU A 508 -26.34 -20.86 21.70
N ARG A 509 -26.98 -21.94 22.22
CA ARG A 509 -28.08 -21.84 23.17
C ARG A 509 -27.66 -21.15 24.46
N LYS A 510 -26.51 -21.51 25.05
CA LYS A 510 -25.95 -20.87 26.25
C LYS A 510 -25.69 -19.39 26.03
N LEU A 511 -25.08 -19.03 24.90
CA LEU A 511 -24.82 -17.64 24.50
C LEU A 511 -26.12 -16.84 24.37
N ARG A 512 -27.12 -17.39 23.68
CA ARG A 512 -28.44 -16.75 23.51
C ARG A 512 -29.11 -16.48 24.85
N ASN A 513 -29.09 -17.47 25.75
CA ASN A 513 -29.68 -17.32 27.10
C ASN A 513 -28.93 -16.26 27.93
N ALA A 514 -27.60 -16.19 27.81
CA ALA A 514 -26.80 -15.17 28.49
C ALA A 514 -27.06 -13.75 27.92
N LEU A 515 -27.32 -13.64 26.63
CA LEU A 515 -27.67 -12.38 25.97
C LEU A 515 -29.07 -11.88 26.30
N LYS A 516 -30.06 -12.77 26.65
CA LYS A 516 -31.46 -12.38 26.97
C LYS A 516 -31.54 -11.29 28.06
N GLY A 517 -30.58 -11.27 29.00
CA GLY A 517 -30.50 -10.24 30.04
C GLY A 517 -30.07 -8.84 29.51
N LEU A 518 -29.25 -8.82 28.49
CA LEU A 518 -28.74 -7.59 27.88
C LEU A 518 -29.69 -7.04 26.81
N ILE A 519 -30.40 -7.93 26.10
CA ILE A 519 -31.30 -7.59 24.98
C ILE A 519 -32.46 -6.68 25.45
N LYS A 520 -32.93 -6.79 26.67
CA LYS A 520 -34.05 -5.98 27.22
C LYS A 520 -33.78 -4.46 27.19
N ASP A 521 -32.50 -4.06 27.16
CA ASP A 521 -32.08 -2.66 27.18
C ASP A 521 -31.56 -2.16 25.84
N ASN A 522 -31.53 -3.00 24.81
CA ASN A 522 -30.92 -2.70 23.52
C ASN A 522 -31.88 -3.01 22.36
N ILE A 523 -31.64 -2.40 21.18
CA ILE A 523 -32.17 -2.91 19.91
C ILE A 523 -31.18 -3.95 19.40
N THR A 524 -31.63 -5.16 19.10
CA THR A 524 -30.75 -6.24 18.65
C THR A 524 -31.11 -6.68 17.24
N PHE A 525 -30.16 -6.61 16.31
CA PHE A 525 -30.27 -7.15 14.95
C PHE A 525 -29.50 -8.46 14.86
N ILE A 526 -30.15 -9.54 14.41
CA ILE A 526 -29.52 -10.86 14.23
C ILE A 526 -29.70 -11.28 12.78
N ILE A 527 -28.62 -11.38 12.03
CA ILE A 527 -28.64 -12.07 10.74
C ILE A 527 -28.43 -13.56 11.02
N ALA A 528 -29.39 -14.36 10.64
CA ALA A 528 -29.38 -15.80 10.84
C ALA A 528 -29.55 -16.56 9.51
N GLN A 529 -28.81 -17.65 9.38
CA GLN A 529 -29.01 -18.62 8.30
C GLN A 529 -29.94 -19.76 8.74
N ARG A 530 -30.09 -19.96 10.08
CA ARG A 530 -30.93 -20.99 10.66
C ARG A 530 -32.16 -20.36 11.30
N ILE A 531 -33.33 -20.89 10.98
CA ILE A 531 -34.60 -20.45 11.60
C ILE A 531 -34.55 -20.64 13.12
N SER A 532 -33.94 -21.73 13.62
CA SER A 532 -33.76 -21.96 15.06
C SER A 532 -33.06 -20.80 15.79
N SER A 533 -32.31 -19.97 15.11
CA SER A 533 -31.61 -18.80 15.69
C SER A 533 -32.52 -17.57 15.78
N CYS A 534 -33.64 -17.53 15.08
CA CYS A 534 -34.54 -16.37 15.01
C CYS A 534 -35.99 -16.64 15.45
N ILE A 535 -36.31 -17.87 15.84
CA ILE A 535 -37.69 -18.26 16.28
C ILE A 535 -38.22 -17.39 17.44
N ASP A 536 -37.33 -17.04 18.38
CA ASP A 536 -37.69 -16.24 19.57
C ASP A 536 -37.63 -14.72 19.31
N ALA A 537 -37.38 -14.27 18.09
CA ALA A 537 -37.30 -12.84 17.77
C ALA A 537 -38.71 -12.20 17.77
N GLU A 538 -38.79 -10.98 18.31
CA GLU A 538 -40.04 -10.19 18.33
C GLU A 538 -40.48 -9.82 16.92
N LYS A 539 -39.49 -9.63 16.00
CA LYS A 539 -39.74 -9.34 14.59
C LYS A 539 -38.75 -10.10 13.71
N ILE A 540 -39.25 -10.74 12.68
CA ILE A 540 -38.45 -11.39 11.65
C ILE A 540 -38.68 -10.66 10.33
N LEU A 541 -37.60 -10.20 9.69
CA LEU A 541 -37.59 -9.62 8.34
C LEU A 541 -37.14 -10.70 7.35
N VAL A 542 -38.00 -11.06 6.43
CA VAL A 542 -37.70 -12.00 5.34
C VAL A 542 -37.24 -11.20 4.14
N MET A 543 -35.98 -11.37 3.73
CA MET A 543 -35.40 -10.70 2.60
C MET A 543 -35.28 -11.63 1.40
N ASP A 544 -35.70 -11.12 0.24
CA ASP A 544 -35.49 -11.77 -1.04
C ASP A 544 -35.20 -10.74 -2.13
N GLU A 545 -34.19 -11.02 -2.99
CA GLU A 545 -33.74 -10.14 -4.07
C GLU A 545 -33.60 -8.66 -3.70
N GLY A 546 -33.12 -8.36 -2.49
CA GLY A 546 -32.89 -6.99 -2.01
C GLY A 546 -34.12 -6.25 -1.51
N THR A 547 -35.25 -6.93 -1.33
CA THR A 547 -36.51 -6.38 -0.78
C THR A 547 -36.93 -7.14 0.49
N ILE A 548 -37.76 -6.51 1.34
CA ILE A 548 -38.42 -7.19 2.46
C ILE A 548 -39.73 -7.75 1.92
N VAL A 549 -39.82 -9.07 1.81
CA VAL A 549 -40.99 -9.79 1.29
C VAL A 549 -41.95 -10.26 2.40
N GLY A 550 -41.50 -10.22 3.66
CA GLY A 550 -42.31 -10.57 4.84
C GLY A 550 -41.75 -9.92 6.10
N SER A 551 -42.61 -9.50 7.00
CA SER A 551 -42.26 -8.96 8.31
C SER A 551 -43.32 -9.38 9.34
N GLY A 552 -42.89 -9.96 10.46
CA GLY A 552 -43.79 -10.43 11.54
C GLY A 552 -43.09 -11.39 12.47
N THR A 553 -43.86 -12.03 13.34
CA THR A 553 -43.44 -13.11 14.23
C THR A 553 -43.25 -14.43 13.46
N HIS A 554 -42.60 -15.40 14.05
CA HIS A 554 -42.43 -16.73 13.47
C HIS A 554 -43.77 -17.37 13.02
N GLN A 555 -44.82 -17.28 13.85
CA GLN A 555 -46.13 -17.84 13.54
C GLN A 555 -46.82 -17.12 12.38
N GLU A 556 -46.82 -15.78 12.41
CA GLU A 556 -47.41 -14.97 11.32
C GLU A 556 -46.75 -15.22 9.97
N LEU A 557 -45.43 -15.42 9.96
CA LEU A 557 -44.68 -15.68 8.72
C LEU A 557 -44.88 -17.12 8.21
N LEU A 558 -45.08 -18.08 9.10
CA LEU A 558 -45.44 -19.44 8.70
C LEU A 558 -46.82 -19.50 8.02
N GLU A 559 -47.72 -18.60 8.39
CA GLU A 559 -49.06 -18.54 7.80
C GLU A 559 -49.10 -17.71 6.50
N ASN A 560 -48.34 -16.58 6.46
CA ASN A 560 -48.57 -15.54 5.46
C ASN A 560 -47.38 -15.33 4.48
N CYS A 561 -46.21 -15.95 4.70
CA CYS A 561 -45.03 -15.70 3.87
C CYS A 561 -44.51 -16.98 3.20
N THR A 562 -44.74 -17.13 1.90
CA THR A 562 -44.33 -18.30 1.13
C THR A 562 -42.79 -18.51 1.14
N VAL A 563 -42.01 -17.43 1.03
CA VAL A 563 -40.53 -17.50 1.08
C VAL A 563 -40.06 -18.02 2.43
N TYR A 564 -40.70 -17.59 3.54
CA TYR A 564 -40.38 -18.08 4.88
C TYR A 564 -40.73 -19.55 5.05
N GLN A 565 -41.89 -19.97 4.55
CA GLN A 565 -42.34 -21.37 4.55
C GLN A 565 -41.36 -22.27 3.80
N ASP A 566 -40.87 -21.81 2.66
CA ASP A 566 -39.90 -22.58 1.85
C ASP A 566 -38.55 -22.73 2.57
N ILE A 567 -38.07 -21.68 3.25
CA ILE A 567 -36.86 -21.72 4.08
C ILE A 567 -37.08 -22.70 5.26
N TYR A 568 -38.27 -22.65 5.90
CA TYR A 568 -38.64 -23.53 7.02
C TYR A 568 -38.67 -25.00 6.58
N ARG A 569 -39.36 -25.31 5.48
CA ARG A 569 -39.43 -26.67 4.91
C ARG A 569 -38.03 -27.21 4.53
N SER A 570 -37.21 -26.36 4.00
CA SER A 570 -35.83 -26.72 3.64
C SER A 570 -34.96 -27.12 4.83
N GLN A 571 -35.22 -26.56 6.04
CA GLN A 571 -34.41 -26.80 7.24
C GLN A 571 -34.97 -27.92 8.15
N PHE A 572 -36.29 -28.07 8.24
CA PHE A 572 -36.93 -28.99 9.16
C PHE A 572 -37.60 -30.22 8.46
N GLY A 573 -37.77 -30.15 7.13
CA GLY A 573 -38.39 -31.21 6.33
C GLY A 573 -39.93 -31.19 6.40
N GLU A 574 -40.56 -31.91 5.48
CA GLU A 574 -42.04 -31.90 5.34
C GLU A 574 -42.81 -32.53 6.50
N ARG A 575 -42.15 -33.32 7.33
CA ARG A 575 -42.86 -34.07 8.43
C ARG A 575 -43.18 -33.26 9.69
N GLU A 576 -42.44 -32.22 9.99
CA GLU A 576 -42.67 -31.39 11.21
C GLU A 576 -43.75 -30.33 10.99
N VAL A 577 -43.99 -29.88 9.76
CA VAL A 577 -45.05 -28.90 9.41
C VAL A 577 -46.45 -29.40 9.77
N SER A 578 -46.68 -30.75 9.87
CA SER A 578 -47.97 -31.33 10.19
C SER A 578 -48.26 -31.45 11.69
N TYR A 579 -47.34 -31.18 12.60
CA TYR A 579 -47.52 -31.27 14.04
C TYR A 579 -47.83 -29.93 14.72
N GLU A 580 -47.46 -28.80 14.14
CA GLU A 580 -47.75 -27.46 14.68
C GLU A 580 -49.14 -26.92 14.29
N HIS A 581 -49.85 -27.59 13.38
CA HIS A 581 -51.26 -27.28 13.04
C HIS A 581 -52.30 -28.14 13.79
N LYS A 582 -51.92 -28.77 14.89
CA LYS A 582 -52.83 -29.42 15.85
C LYS A 582 -52.59 -28.78 17.21
#